data_dcf641924ebe264beb0bf031fe4a4b45
#
_entry.id   dcf641924ebe264beb0bf031fe4a4b45
#
_cell.length_a   1.000
_cell.length_b   1.000
_cell.length_c   1.000
_cell.angle_alpha   90.00
_cell.angle_beta   90.00
_cell.angle_gamma   90.00
#
_symmetry.space_group_name_H-M   'P 1'
#
loop_
_entity.id
_entity.type
_entity.pdbx_description
1 polymer ?
#
loop_
_entity_poly.entity_id
_entity_poly.type
_entity_poly.pdbx_seq_one_letter_code
_entity_poly.pdbx_strand_id
1 'polypeptide(L)'
;WFTFPIMTTHLITVRNDIKNLLKLIKRDKANVTVLDVGGRKSPYTINVSADVTLLDVPQESGTREALNLGFTSDILKTIQKKRSNIKDVIIEDMTKSTLPDAAYDAVVCIEVIEHVVEDDVFVKNISKVVRKGGWAYFTTPNGDYIKNEGPDKNPDHVRHYTKAQLQTLLEKYFDKVDVHYAVKTGKYRVWGLKSLKKSNPITIFKSI
;
A
#
# COMPACT_ATOMS: atom_id res chain seq x y z
N TRP A 1 -5.03 20.24 -0.66
CA TRP A 1 -6.28 20.50 -1.38
C TRP A 1 -6.03 20.92 -2.85
N PHE A 2 -4.89 21.53 -3.17
CA PHE A 2 -4.54 21.92 -4.54
C PHE A 2 -4.04 20.77 -5.43
N THR A 3 -3.86 19.57 -4.91
CA THR A 3 -3.43 18.40 -5.69
C THR A 3 -4.59 17.55 -6.20
N PHE A 4 -5.83 17.96 -5.96
CA PHE A 4 -7.02 17.20 -6.32
C PHE A 4 -7.17 16.90 -7.83
N PRO A 5 -6.77 17.78 -8.76
CA PRO A 5 -6.82 17.45 -10.20
C PRO A 5 -5.74 16.48 -10.65
N ILE A 6 -4.76 16.17 -9.80
CA ILE A 6 -3.59 15.32 -10.15
C ILE A 6 -3.65 13.96 -9.43
N MET A 7 -4.73 13.67 -8.70
CA MET A 7 -4.91 12.36 -8.09
C MET A 7 -5.10 11.29 -9.17
N THR A 8 -4.20 10.32 -9.17
CA THR A 8 -4.31 9.18 -10.09
C THR A 8 -5.58 8.39 -9.80
N THR A 9 -6.19 7.81 -10.83
CA THR A 9 -7.35 6.92 -10.68
C THR A 9 -7.10 5.83 -9.63
N HIS A 10 -5.90 5.29 -9.58
CA HIS A 10 -5.46 4.33 -8.58
C HIS A 10 -5.63 4.86 -7.15
N LEU A 11 -5.14 6.07 -6.87
CA LEU A 11 -5.25 6.67 -5.53
C LEU A 11 -6.71 6.84 -5.10
N ILE A 12 -7.58 7.31 -6.00
CA ILE A 12 -9.00 7.51 -5.73
C ILE A 12 -9.69 6.16 -5.44
N THR A 13 -9.44 5.15 -6.29
CA THR A 13 -10.01 3.82 -6.14
C THR A 13 -9.62 3.20 -4.80
N VAL A 14 -8.32 3.11 -4.53
CA VAL A 14 -7.80 2.51 -3.29
C VAL A 14 -8.34 3.21 -2.04
N ARG A 15 -8.36 4.57 -2.02
CA ARG A 15 -8.94 5.31 -0.90
C ARG A 15 -10.43 5.03 -0.69
N ASN A 16 -11.19 4.91 -1.76
CA ASN A 16 -12.61 4.61 -1.69
C ASN A 16 -12.84 3.19 -1.18
N ASP A 17 -12.07 2.22 -1.65
CA ASP A 17 -12.15 0.84 -1.19
C ASP A 17 -11.85 0.75 0.32
N ILE A 18 -10.73 1.33 0.77
CA ILE A 18 -10.39 1.38 2.20
C ILE A 18 -11.52 2.02 3.02
N LYS A 19 -12.05 3.17 2.59
CA LYS A 19 -13.16 3.82 3.30
C LYS A 19 -14.41 2.96 3.37
N ASN A 20 -14.74 2.26 2.29
CA ASN A 20 -15.91 1.39 2.25
C ASN A 20 -15.73 0.17 3.14
N LEU A 21 -14.57 -0.47 3.11
CA LEU A 21 -14.24 -1.60 3.98
C LEU A 21 -14.24 -1.19 5.47
N LEU A 22 -13.70 -0.02 5.80
CA LEU A 22 -13.75 0.50 7.18
C LEU A 22 -15.18 0.75 7.68
N LYS A 23 -16.10 1.17 6.79
CA LYS A 23 -17.52 1.33 7.17
C LYS A 23 -18.17 0.01 7.57
N LEU A 24 -17.75 -1.12 7.00
CA LEU A 24 -18.27 -2.44 7.36
C LEU A 24 -17.90 -2.81 8.79
N ILE A 25 -16.63 -2.57 9.18
CA ILE A 25 -16.17 -2.81 10.56
C ILE A 25 -16.85 -1.86 11.55
N LYS A 26 -17.04 -0.59 11.19
CA LYS A 26 -17.62 0.42 12.08
C LYS A 26 -19.04 0.16 12.51
N ARG A 27 -19.78 -0.68 11.82
CA ARG A 27 -21.14 -1.06 12.25
C ARG A 27 -21.14 -1.73 13.63
N ASP A 28 -20.03 -2.41 13.96
CA ASP A 28 -19.92 -3.24 15.14
C ASP A 28 -18.92 -2.70 16.18
N LYS A 29 -18.22 -1.60 15.90
CA LYS A 29 -17.13 -1.08 16.74
C LYS A 29 -16.99 0.44 16.68
N ALA A 30 -16.84 1.07 17.85
CA ALA A 30 -16.68 2.53 17.97
C ALA A 30 -15.31 3.02 17.42
N ASN A 31 -14.21 2.31 17.73
CA ASN A 31 -12.85 2.65 17.31
C ASN A 31 -12.26 1.51 16.49
N VAL A 32 -11.99 1.76 15.22
CA VAL A 32 -11.32 0.84 14.31
C VAL A 32 -9.83 1.10 14.32
N THR A 33 -9.02 0.06 14.47
CA THR A 33 -7.55 0.13 14.42
C THR A 33 -7.03 -0.39 13.09
N VAL A 34 -6.14 0.37 12.47
CA VAL A 34 -5.55 0.05 11.15
C VAL A 34 -4.03 0.06 11.24
N LEU A 35 -3.38 -0.99 10.75
CA LEU A 35 -1.95 -0.99 10.49
C LEU A 35 -1.71 -0.65 9.01
N ASP A 36 -0.94 0.41 8.73
CA ASP A 36 -0.53 0.81 7.38
C ASP A 36 0.93 0.42 7.19
N VAL A 37 1.15 -0.71 6.52
CA VAL A 37 2.48 -1.28 6.25
C VAL A 37 3.10 -0.58 5.04
N GLY A 38 4.33 -0.05 5.20
CA GLY A 38 4.95 0.84 4.22
C GLY A 38 4.30 2.24 4.21
N GLY A 39 3.60 2.59 5.30
CA GLY A 39 2.69 3.73 5.38
C GLY A 39 3.33 5.11 5.40
N ARG A 40 4.64 5.23 5.51
CA ARG A 40 5.33 6.52 5.68
C ARG A 40 4.98 7.56 4.60
N LYS A 41 5.02 7.18 3.35
CA LYS A 41 4.66 8.03 2.20
C LYS A 41 3.22 7.82 1.74
N SER A 42 2.49 6.91 2.36
CA SER A 42 1.15 6.52 1.94
C SER A 42 0.14 7.65 2.12
N PRO A 43 -0.50 8.13 1.06
CA PRO A 43 -1.61 9.08 1.17
C PRO A 43 -2.95 8.37 1.42
N TYR A 44 -2.98 7.04 1.41
CA TYR A 44 -4.20 6.24 1.32
C TYR A 44 -4.98 6.21 2.63
N THR A 45 -4.28 6.24 3.77
CA THR A 45 -4.87 6.22 5.12
C THR A 45 -4.98 7.59 5.78
N ILE A 46 -4.60 8.67 5.08
CA ILE A 46 -4.75 10.04 5.60
C ILE A 46 -6.22 10.36 5.79
N ASN A 47 -6.59 10.81 7.02
CA ASN A 47 -7.96 11.20 7.38
C ASN A 47 -9.02 10.13 7.13
N VAL A 48 -8.67 8.85 7.18
CA VAL A 48 -9.65 7.78 7.31
C VAL A 48 -10.20 7.78 8.72
N SER A 49 -11.44 7.34 8.87
CA SER A 49 -12.10 7.31 10.19
C SER A 49 -11.70 6.05 10.97
N ALA A 50 -10.42 5.99 11.33
CA ALA A 50 -9.80 4.92 12.11
C ALA A 50 -8.54 5.44 12.82
N ASP A 51 -8.13 4.78 13.88
CA ASP A 51 -6.84 4.98 14.53
C ASP A 51 -5.77 4.21 13.74
N VAL A 52 -4.84 4.94 13.12
CA VAL A 52 -3.85 4.34 12.23
C VAL A 52 -2.50 4.26 12.92
N THR A 53 -1.91 3.08 12.90
CA THR A 53 -0.50 2.84 13.19
C THR A 53 0.24 2.69 11.88
N LEU A 54 1.30 3.48 11.68
CA LEU A 54 2.19 3.31 10.53
C LEU A 54 3.29 2.31 10.89
N LEU A 55 3.56 1.36 10.01
CA LEU A 55 4.72 0.49 10.12
C LEU A 55 5.58 0.66 8.87
N ASP A 56 6.87 0.85 9.07
CA ASP A 56 7.85 0.87 7.97
C ASP A 56 9.22 0.42 8.49
N VAL A 57 10.08 0.00 7.57
CA VAL A 57 11.45 -0.40 7.90
C VAL A 57 12.29 0.81 8.30
N PRO A 58 13.39 0.61 9.08
CA PRO A 58 14.34 1.66 9.33
C PRO A 58 14.96 2.15 8.02
N GLN A 59 15.24 3.44 7.94
CA GLN A 59 16.00 3.99 6.82
C GLN A 59 17.46 3.58 6.98
N GLU A 60 17.92 2.71 6.09
CA GLU A 60 19.32 2.30 6.01
C GLU A 60 20.07 3.16 5.00
N SER A 61 21.40 3.24 5.16
CA SER A 61 22.29 3.90 4.20
C SER A 61 22.25 3.21 2.82
N GLY A 62 22.54 3.95 1.76
CA GLY A 62 22.58 3.43 0.39
C GLY A 62 21.29 3.66 -0.40
N THR A 63 20.81 2.63 -1.11
CA THR A 63 19.67 2.77 -2.03
C THR A 63 18.39 3.24 -1.33
N ARG A 64 18.12 2.77 -0.11
CA ARG A 64 16.95 3.19 0.68
C ARG A 64 17.04 4.65 1.10
N GLU A 65 18.23 5.14 1.42
CA GLU A 65 18.48 6.56 1.72
C GLU A 65 18.29 7.42 0.46
N ALA A 66 18.86 7.01 -0.66
CA ALA A 66 18.71 7.71 -1.95
C ALA A 66 17.26 7.81 -2.40
N LEU A 67 16.43 6.77 -2.15
CA LEU A 67 15.00 6.74 -2.42
C LEU A 67 14.17 7.40 -1.32
N ASN A 68 14.81 7.81 -0.22
CA ASN A 68 14.15 8.35 0.96
C ASN A 68 13.04 7.41 1.49
N LEU A 69 13.36 6.13 1.64
CA LEU A 69 12.49 5.08 2.20
C LEU A 69 12.79 4.86 3.69
N GLY A 70 11.80 4.32 4.41
CA GLY A 70 11.92 4.05 5.85
C GLY A 70 11.77 5.28 6.75
N PHE A 71 11.93 5.10 8.06
CA PHE A 71 11.73 6.13 9.06
C PHE A 71 13.02 6.67 9.66
N THR A 72 13.04 7.99 9.90
CA THR A 72 13.97 8.65 10.82
C THR A 72 13.16 9.35 11.91
N SER A 73 13.79 9.67 13.05
CA SER A 73 13.14 10.34 14.18
C SER A 73 12.47 11.66 13.81
N ASP A 74 13.05 12.43 12.89
CA ASP A 74 12.51 13.72 12.44
C ASP A 74 11.31 13.57 11.52
N ILE A 75 11.33 12.52 10.69
CA ILE A 75 10.18 12.15 9.85
C ILE A 75 8.99 11.77 10.72
N LEU A 76 9.19 11.01 11.80
CA LEU A 76 8.14 10.62 12.74
C LEU A 76 7.41 11.83 13.32
N LYS A 77 8.15 12.78 13.88
CA LYS A 77 7.60 14.02 14.45
C LYS A 77 6.79 14.82 13.44
N THR A 78 7.28 14.87 12.20
CA THR A 78 6.62 15.60 11.12
C THR A 78 5.31 14.94 10.68
N ILE A 79 5.28 13.61 10.61
CA ILE A 79 4.08 12.86 10.24
C ILE A 79 2.99 13.02 11.31
N GLN A 80 3.32 12.84 12.58
CA GLN A 80 2.36 12.97 13.67
C GLN A 80 1.73 14.36 13.74
N LYS A 81 2.49 15.42 13.45
CA LYS A 81 1.96 16.79 13.38
C LYS A 81 0.98 17.00 12.22
N LYS A 82 1.17 16.33 11.09
CA LYS A 82 0.39 16.55 9.87
C LYS A 82 -0.82 15.64 9.70
N ARG A 83 -0.83 14.50 10.40
CA ARG A 83 -1.85 13.44 10.22
C ARG A 83 -2.50 13.13 11.58
N SER A 84 -3.63 13.76 11.86
CA SER A 84 -4.32 13.66 13.16
C SER A 84 -4.84 12.25 13.50
N ASN A 85 -5.03 11.39 12.50
CA ASN A 85 -5.48 10.01 12.70
C ASN A 85 -4.33 9.01 12.89
N ILE A 86 -3.07 9.45 12.84
CA ILE A 86 -1.92 8.60 13.16
C ILE A 86 -1.72 8.59 14.67
N LYS A 87 -1.91 7.43 15.26
CA LYS A 87 -1.77 7.23 16.73
C LYS A 87 -0.39 6.74 17.10
N ASP A 88 0.20 5.89 16.25
CA ASP A 88 1.50 5.30 16.53
C ASP A 88 2.30 5.10 15.25
N VAL A 89 3.61 4.91 15.43
CA VAL A 89 4.54 4.60 14.35
C VAL A 89 5.51 3.54 14.85
N ILE A 90 5.59 2.45 14.11
CA ILE A 90 6.45 1.30 14.40
C ILE A 90 7.53 1.20 13.35
N ILE A 91 8.78 1.08 13.80
CA ILE A 91 9.93 0.87 12.92
C ILE A 91 10.30 -0.60 13.01
N GLU A 92 9.81 -1.39 12.07
CA GLU A 92 9.99 -2.84 12.07
C GLU A 92 9.87 -3.40 10.64
N ASP A 93 10.57 -4.50 10.39
CA ASP A 93 10.41 -5.30 9.17
C ASP A 93 9.29 -6.31 9.38
N MET A 94 8.22 -6.21 8.58
CA MET A 94 7.06 -7.10 8.70
C MET A 94 7.41 -8.58 8.48
N THR A 95 8.50 -8.91 7.80
CA THR A 95 8.98 -10.31 7.66
C THR A 95 9.51 -10.87 8.98
N LYS A 96 9.90 -10.00 9.91
CA LYS A 96 10.42 -10.34 11.25
C LYS A 96 9.53 -9.79 12.36
N SER A 97 8.25 -9.59 12.07
CA SER A 97 7.33 -8.89 12.95
C SER A 97 7.22 -9.56 14.33
N THR A 98 7.27 -8.71 15.36
CA THR A 98 7.04 -9.06 16.77
C THR A 98 5.67 -8.55 17.26
N LEU A 99 4.85 -8.01 16.37
CA LEU A 99 3.53 -7.51 16.71
C LEU A 99 2.63 -8.62 17.26
N PRO A 100 1.78 -8.30 18.26
CA PRO A 100 0.84 -9.26 18.82
C PRO A 100 -0.15 -9.78 17.78
N ASP A 101 -0.55 -11.03 17.89
CA ASP A 101 -1.59 -11.62 17.07
C ASP A 101 -2.93 -10.89 17.30
N ALA A 102 -3.71 -10.74 16.24
CA ALA A 102 -5.04 -10.13 16.26
C ALA A 102 -5.07 -8.68 16.82
N ALA A 103 -3.99 -7.92 16.66
CA ALA A 103 -3.85 -6.57 17.20
C ALA A 103 -4.67 -5.51 16.44
N TYR A 104 -4.93 -5.73 15.16
CA TYR A 104 -5.56 -4.75 14.28
C TYR A 104 -6.86 -5.24 13.67
N ASP A 105 -7.82 -4.33 13.50
CA ASP A 105 -9.07 -4.59 12.77
C ASP A 105 -8.82 -4.74 11.27
N ALA A 106 -7.84 -4.00 10.77
CA ALA A 106 -7.49 -4.02 9.36
C ALA A 106 -6.00 -3.75 9.15
N VAL A 107 -5.47 -4.31 8.06
CA VAL A 107 -4.13 -4.01 7.56
C VAL A 107 -4.22 -3.48 6.14
N VAL A 108 -3.46 -2.42 5.85
CA VAL A 108 -3.33 -1.81 4.52
C VAL A 108 -1.87 -1.94 4.09
N CYS A 109 -1.65 -2.46 2.89
CA CYS A 109 -0.32 -2.71 2.32
C CYS A 109 -0.34 -2.30 0.84
N ILE A 110 0.07 -1.06 0.55
CA ILE A 110 -0.08 -0.43 -0.76
C ILE A 110 1.27 -0.28 -1.44
N GLU A 111 1.48 -1.01 -2.56
CA GLU A 111 2.72 -0.98 -3.33
C GLU A 111 3.96 -1.28 -2.46
N VAL A 112 3.90 -2.40 -1.71
CA VAL A 112 4.97 -2.85 -0.79
C VAL A 112 5.40 -4.28 -1.08
N ILE A 113 4.44 -5.20 -1.29
CA ILE A 113 4.73 -6.63 -1.40
C ILE A 113 5.68 -6.98 -2.55
N GLU A 114 5.70 -6.18 -3.62
CA GLU A 114 6.61 -6.33 -4.75
C GLU A 114 8.08 -6.09 -4.40
N HIS A 115 8.35 -5.39 -3.30
CA HIS A 115 9.70 -5.12 -2.80
C HIS A 115 10.20 -6.19 -1.82
N VAL A 116 9.31 -7.09 -1.36
CA VAL A 116 9.62 -8.07 -0.32
C VAL A 116 10.12 -9.37 -0.92
N VAL A 117 11.32 -9.81 -0.51
CA VAL A 117 11.91 -11.08 -0.97
C VAL A 117 11.14 -12.25 -0.38
N GLU A 118 10.91 -12.24 0.94
CA GLU A 118 10.25 -13.28 1.73
C GLU A 118 8.73 -13.00 1.83
N ASP A 119 8.06 -12.89 0.69
CA ASP A 119 6.65 -12.52 0.59
C ASP A 119 5.70 -13.48 1.30
N ASP A 120 6.01 -14.76 1.32
CA ASP A 120 5.22 -15.77 2.04
C ASP A 120 5.23 -15.52 3.55
N VAL A 121 6.40 -15.25 4.14
CA VAL A 121 6.54 -14.88 5.55
C VAL A 121 5.87 -13.54 5.84
N PHE A 122 6.01 -12.57 4.94
CA PHE A 122 5.39 -11.26 5.04
C PHE A 122 3.86 -11.34 5.11
N VAL A 123 3.24 -12.08 4.19
CA VAL A 123 1.77 -12.28 4.17
C VAL A 123 1.31 -13.07 5.38
N LYS A 124 2.05 -14.11 5.78
CA LYS A 124 1.77 -14.85 7.01
C LYS A 124 1.75 -13.97 8.25
N ASN A 125 2.73 -13.08 8.40
CA ASN A 125 2.78 -12.19 9.56
C ASN A 125 1.65 -11.15 9.51
N ILE A 126 1.31 -10.62 8.32
CA ILE A 126 0.13 -9.76 8.17
C ILE A 126 -1.15 -10.49 8.59
N SER A 127 -1.33 -11.74 8.18
CA SER A 127 -2.53 -12.49 8.55
C SER A 127 -2.66 -12.73 10.05
N LYS A 128 -1.55 -12.90 10.77
CA LYS A 128 -1.55 -13.06 12.23
C LYS A 128 -1.99 -11.81 12.97
N VAL A 129 -1.53 -10.64 12.54
CA VAL A 129 -1.84 -9.37 13.21
C VAL A 129 -3.26 -8.88 12.92
N VAL A 130 -3.90 -9.38 11.86
CA VAL A 130 -5.32 -9.12 11.58
C VAL A 130 -6.19 -9.95 12.53
N ARG A 131 -7.12 -9.33 13.22
CA ARG A 131 -8.09 -10.03 14.07
C ARG A 131 -9.08 -10.86 13.25
N LYS A 132 -9.69 -11.83 13.89
CA LYS A 132 -10.79 -12.60 13.30
C LYS A 132 -11.93 -11.66 12.89
N GLY A 133 -12.41 -11.78 11.66
CA GLY A 133 -13.43 -10.90 11.06
C GLY A 133 -12.88 -9.56 10.56
N GLY A 134 -11.58 -9.31 10.71
CA GLY A 134 -10.89 -8.20 10.09
C GLY A 134 -10.54 -8.46 8.62
N TRP A 135 -9.80 -7.55 8.01
CA TRP A 135 -9.37 -7.68 6.62
C TRP A 135 -7.95 -7.12 6.40
N ALA A 136 -7.31 -7.61 5.35
CA ALA A 136 -6.09 -7.02 4.80
C ALA A 136 -6.32 -6.56 3.37
N TYR A 137 -5.80 -5.40 3.00
CA TYR A 137 -5.91 -4.80 1.67
C TYR A 137 -4.52 -4.61 1.06
N PHE A 138 -4.28 -5.25 -0.07
CA PHE A 138 -3.02 -5.19 -0.80
C PHE A 138 -3.20 -4.51 -2.14
N THR A 139 -2.19 -3.75 -2.56
CA THR A 139 -1.99 -3.42 -3.97
C THR A 139 -0.55 -3.69 -4.40
N THR A 140 -0.37 -3.99 -5.68
CA THR A 140 0.93 -4.24 -6.29
C THR A 140 0.83 -4.02 -7.80
N PRO A 141 1.93 -3.73 -8.49
CA PRO A 141 1.94 -3.63 -9.94
C PRO A 141 1.39 -4.90 -10.60
N ASN A 142 0.58 -4.71 -11.65
CA ASN A 142 -0.08 -5.80 -12.34
C ASN A 142 0.87 -6.54 -13.30
N GLY A 143 1.37 -7.70 -12.87
CA GLY A 143 2.28 -8.56 -13.63
C GLY A 143 1.68 -9.21 -14.88
N ASP A 144 0.34 -9.26 -15.00
CA ASP A 144 -0.30 -9.72 -16.23
C ASP A 144 -0.07 -8.74 -17.40
N TYR A 145 0.11 -7.46 -17.10
CA TYR A 145 0.31 -6.40 -18.09
C TYR A 145 1.73 -5.85 -18.12
N ILE A 146 2.42 -5.84 -16.99
CA ILE A 146 3.76 -5.27 -16.87
C ILE A 146 4.65 -6.22 -16.13
N LYS A 147 5.49 -6.87 -16.89
CA LYS A 147 6.58 -7.67 -16.35
C LYS A 147 7.70 -6.75 -15.89
N ASN A 148 8.36 -7.13 -14.80
CA ASN A 148 9.53 -6.40 -14.31
C ASN A 148 10.80 -6.90 -15.03
N GLU A 149 10.87 -6.70 -16.33
CA GLU A 149 11.92 -7.22 -17.22
C GLU A 149 12.41 -6.14 -18.20
N GLY A 150 13.58 -6.37 -18.78
CA GLY A 150 14.15 -5.52 -19.83
C GLY A 150 14.71 -4.18 -19.33
N PRO A 151 14.90 -3.21 -20.24
CA PRO A 151 15.55 -1.93 -19.93
C PRO A 151 14.70 -1.02 -19.01
N ASP A 152 13.41 -1.27 -18.94
CA ASP A 152 12.47 -0.51 -18.07
C ASP A 152 12.23 -1.20 -16.71
N LYS A 153 13.00 -2.24 -16.38
CA LYS A 153 12.92 -2.92 -15.08
C LYS A 153 13.09 -1.92 -13.94
N ASN A 154 12.19 -2.01 -12.97
CA ASN A 154 12.41 -1.35 -11.69
C ASN A 154 13.33 -2.21 -10.82
N PRO A 155 14.56 -1.76 -10.50
CA PRO A 155 15.51 -2.56 -9.74
C PRO A 155 15.05 -2.82 -8.30
N ASP A 156 14.17 -1.98 -7.76
CA ASP A 156 13.67 -2.10 -6.39
C ASP A 156 12.51 -3.11 -6.27
N HIS A 157 11.92 -3.55 -7.40
CA HIS A 157 10.90 -4.56 -7.40
C HIS A 157 11.51 -5.95 -7.56
N VAL A 158 11.32 -6.79 -6.57
CA VAL A 158 11.71 -8.21 -6.64
C VAL A 158 10.90 -8.94 -7.69
N ARG A 159 9.57 -8.64 -7.73
CA ARG A 159 8.62 -9.27 -8.68
C ARG A 159 7.40 -8.40 -8.96
N HIS A 160 6.74 -8.67 -10.08
CA HIS A 160 5.38 -8.23 -10.34
C HIS A 160 4.45 -9.45 -10.35
N TYR A 161 3.41 -9.43 -9.53
CA TYR A 161 2.48 -10.55 -9.43
C TYR A 161 1.46 -10.53 -10.56
N THR A 162 1.23 -11.68 -11.17
CA THR A 162 -0.01 -11.91 -11.90
C THR A 162 -1.17 -12.03 -10.91
N LYS A 163 -2.41 -11.82 -11.38
CA LYS A 163 -3.60 -12.00 -10.55
C LYS A 163 -3.62 -13.39 -9.88
N ALA A 164 -3.33 -14.44 -10.65
CA ALA A 164 -3.31 -15.82 -10.14
C ALA A 164 -2.23 -16.05 -9.06
N GLN A 165 -1.01 -15.52 -9.28
CA GLN A 165 0.07 -15.65 -8.30
C GLN A 165 -0.26 -14.94 -6.98
N LEU A 166 -0.77 -13.72 -7.04
CA LEU A 166 -1.16 -12.98 -5.84
C LEU A 166 -2.30 -13.69 -5.10
N GLN A 167 -3.32 -14.15 -5.82
CA GLN A 167 -4.43 -14.89 -5.24
C GLN A 167 -3.96 -16.16 -4.54
N THR A 168 -3.14 -17.01 -5.20
CA THR A 168 -2.59 -18.24 -4.61
C THR A 168 -1.77 -17.96 -3.35
N LEU A 169 -0.99 -16.88 -3.33
CA LEU A 169 -0.20 -16.50 -2.16
C LEU A 169 -1.11 -16.10 -0.99
N LEU A 170 -2.11 -15.26 -1.23
CA LEU A 170 -3.00 -14.77 -0.19
C LEU A 170 -3.91 -15.86 0.36
N GLU A 171 -4.39 -16.79 -0.48
CA GLU A 171 -5.26 -17.92 -0.09
C GLU A 171 -4.61 -18.91 0.87
N LYS A 172 -3.27 -18.88 1.01
CA LYS A 172 -2.58 -19.67 2.03
C LYS A 172 -2.89 -19.20 3.46
N TYR A 173 -3.26 -17.94 3.63
CA TYR A 173 -3.32 -17.27 4.94
C TYR A 173 -4.65 -16.58 5.25
N PHE A 174 -5.49 -16.38 4.24
CA PHE A 174 -6.80 -15.73 4.37
C PHE A 174 -7.91 -16.64 3.85
N ASP A 175 -8.98 -16.81 4.63
CA ASP A 175 -10.12 -17.68 4.27
C ASP A 175 -10.88 -17.18 3.05
N LYS A 176 -10.91 -15.87 2.82
CA LYS A 176 -11.60 -15.25 1.70
C LYS A 176 -10.69 -14.22 1.02
N VAL A 177 -10.40 -14.45 -0.24
CA VAL A 177 -9.54 -13.58 -1.06
C VAL A 177 -10.30 -13.13 -2.30
N ASP A 178 -10.27 -11.83 -2.57
CA ASP A 178 -10.79 -11.23 -3.80
C ASP A 178 -9.70 -10.38 -4.45
N VAL A 179 -9.18 -10.83 -5.59
CA VAL A 179 -8.16 -10.13 -6.37
C VAL A 179 -8.77 -9.59 -7.66
N HIS A 180 -8.69 -8.29 -7.85
CA HIS A 180 -9.20 -7.64 -9.06
C HIS A 180 -8.25 -6.56 -9.57
N TYR A 181 -8.42 -6.15 -10.82
CA TYR A 181 -7.64 -5.06 -11.39
C TYR A 181 -8.24 -3.71 -10.98
N ALA A 182 -7.45 -2.87 -10.33
CA ALA A 182 -7.86 -1.51 -9.96
C ALA A 182 -8.10 -0.62 -11.19
N VAL A 183 -7.47 -0.95 -12.33
CA VAL A 183 -7.62 -0.28 -13.61
C VAL A 183 -8.01 -1.32 -14.66
N LYS A 184 -9.22 -1.21 -15.20
CA LYS A 184 -9.79 -2.20 -16.14
C LYS A 184 -9.16 -2.23 -17.53
N THR A 185 -8.36 -1.23 -17.92
CA THR A 185 -7.77 -1.17 -19.26
C THR A 185 -6.33 -0.69 -19.21
N GLY A 186 -5.46 -1.31 -20.03
CA GLY A 186 -4.07 -0.88 -20.18
C GLY A 186 -3.90 0.54 -20.77
N LYS A 187 -4.97 1.17 -21.27
CA LYS A 187 -4.94 2.55 -21.80
C LYS A 187 -4.42 3.57 -20.80
N TYR A 188 -4.87 3.51 -19.55
CA TYR A 188 -4.46 4.47 -18.52
C TYR A 188 -2.98 4.37 -18.15
N ARG A 189 -2.34 3.24 -18.43
CA ARG A 189 -0.95 3.02 -18.12
C ARG A 189 0.01 3.49 -19.22
N VAL A 190 -0.39 3.37 -20.47
CA VAL A 190 0.33 3.96 -21.62
C VAL A 190 0.33 5.50 -21.52
N TRP A 191 -0.68 6.06 -20.87
CA TRP A 191 -0.91 7.50 -20.71
C TRP A 191 -0.57 8.04 -19.31
N GLY A 192 -0.07 7.21 -18.39
CA GLY A 192 0.23 7.60 -17.00
C GLY A 192 1.38 8.59 -16.84
N LEU A 193 1.88 8.74 -15.62
CA LEU A 193 2.94 9.71 -15.23
C LEU A 193 4.19 9.71 -16.13
N LYS A 194 4.53 8.61 -16.78
CA LYS A 194 5.59 8.58 -17.82
C LYS A 194 5.25 9.46 -19.02
N SER A 195 3.99 9.64 -19.34
CA SER A 195 3.52 10.51 -20.43
C SER A 195 3.60 11.99 -20.06
N LEU A 196 3.35 12.33 -18.81
CA LEU A 196 3.50 13.69 -18.29
C LEU A 196 4.96 14.17 -18.33
N LYS A 197 5.92 13.27 -18.14
CA LYS A 197 7.36 13.59 -18.25
C LYS A 197 7.81 13.88 -19.70
N LYS A 198 7.05 13.50 -20.70
CA LYS A 198 7.34 13.75 -22.13
C LYS A 198 6.67 15.01 -22.70
N SER A 199 6.26 15.94 -21.84
CA SER A 199 5.88 17.34 -22.18
C SER A 199 5.02 17.58 -23.43
N ASN A 200 4.20 16.61 -23.83
CA ASN A 200 3.25 16.83 -24.92
C ASN A 200 1.86 17.15 -24.33
N PRO A 201 1.34 18.40 -24.50
CA PRO A 201 0.06 18.82 -23.91
C PRO A 201 -1.12 17.95 -24.35
N ILE A 202 -1.09 17.36 -25.55
CA ILE A 202 -2.13 16.43 -26.04
C ILE A 202 -2.15 15.14 -25.21
N THR A 203 -0.99 14.70 -24.72
CA THR A 203 -0.86 13.51 -23.90
C THR A 203 -1.42 13.74 -22.49
N ILE A 204 -1.23 14.95 -21.94
CA ILE A 204 -1.79 15.36 -20.66
C ILE A 204 -3.32 15.36 -20.68
N PHE A 205 -3.92 15.89 -21.74
CA PHE A 205 -5.39 15.95 -21.89
C PHE A 205 -6.04 14.56 -22.02
N LYS A 206 -5.32 13.57 -22.55
CA LYS A 206 -5.82 12.20 -22.71
C LYS A 206 -5.58 11.31 -21.48
N SER A 207 -4.84 11.78 -20.46
CA SER A 207 -4.59 11.06 -19.20
C SER A 207 -5.50 11.51 -18.04
N ILE A 208 -6.35 12.50 -18.29
CA ILE A 208 -7.43 12.94 -17.40
C ILE A 208 -8.74 12.27 -17.85
#